data_6a51726ee66625cf86953dfa68aea94e
#
_entry.id   6a51726ee66625cf86953dfa68aea94e
#
_cell.length_a   1.000
_cell.length_b   1.000
_cell.length_c   1.000
_cell.angle_alpha   90.00
_cell.angle_beta   90.00
_cell.angle_gamma   90.00
#
_symmetry.space_group_name_H-M   'P 1'
#
loop_
_entity.id
_entity.type
_entity.pdbx_description
1 polymer ?
#
loop_
_entity_poly.entity_id
_entity_poly.type
_entity_poly.pdbx_seq_one_letter_code
_entity_poly.pdbx_strand_id
1 'polypeptide(L)'
;WKFETILASNESGKIGTMWECPDFFQLGSKRVLICSPQDMKAQKYEFHNGHNSVYFLGDYDEKAHTFVKELPHALDYGMDFYAPQTTELPDGRRIMIAWMKSWDACVIPNSQVWQGMMTLPRELELKDGKIWQTPVREIEKYHKNPCRYDHAEINQETTLCGIEGRTIDLTVLLEEDEFQTFSMKLAANKEYETSFTYHKAENMLEIDRTYCGVTKDVVCVRKLKISNPEGLKKMRFILDRQSIELFLNDGEQVATTAICTPLEAQEIHFYSDKKIHINVEKYDIMSASEKNAFMHSANDEIIE
;
A
#
# COMPACT_ATOMS: atom_id res chain seq x y z
N TRP A 1 10.25 -22.28 27.07
CA TRP A 1 11.09 -21.32 26.38
C TRP A 1 12.47 -21.30 27.02
N LYS A 2 13.52 -21.23 26.18
CA LYS A 2 14.91 -21.09 26.60
C LYS A 2 15.52 -19.97 25.73
N PHE A 3 16.28 -19.05 26.36
CA PHE A 3 17.03 -18.07 25.61
C PHE A 3 18.18 -18.75 24.86
N GLU A 4 18.33 -18.49 23.57
CA GLU A 4 19.41 -19.03 22.74
C GLU A 4 20.40 -17.95 22.34
N THR A 5 19.93 -16.84 21.75
CA THR A 5 20.80 -15.77 21.25
C THR A 5 20.06 -14.44 21.09
N ILE A 6 20.82 -13.38 20.83
CA ILE A 6 20.34 -12.09 20.33
C ILE A 6 20.57 -12.08 18.83
N LEU A 7 19.48 -12.11 18.03
CA LEU A 7 19.58 -12.11 16.57
C LEU A 7 20.07 -10.77 16.00
N ALA A 8 19.60 -9.68 16.59
CA ALA A 8 19.95 -8.32 16.15
C ALA A 8 19.81 -7.32 17.29
N SER A 9 20.62 -6.27 17.24
CA SER A 9 20.55 -5.14 18.15
C SER A 9 20.72 -3.82 17.42
N ASN A 10 20.32 -2.71 18.03
CA ASN A 10 20.48 -1.35 17.52
C ASN A 10 21.68 -0.65 18.17
N GLU A 11 22.85 -1.27 18.15
CA GLU A 11 24.06 -0.74 18.80
C GLU A 11 24.46 0.65 18.26
N SER A 12 24.16 0.93 17.00
CA SER A 12 24.47 2.23 16.40
C SER A 12 23.54 3.36 16.83
N GLY A 13 22.38 3.05 17.44
CA GLY A 13 21.32 4.02 17.74
C GLY A 13 20.71 4.71 16.50
N LYS A 14 21.00 4.22 15.30
CA LYS A 14 20.56 4.87 14.05
C LYS A 14 19.17 4.42 13.57
N ILE A 15 18.64 3.33 14.12
CA ILE A 15 17.39 2.70 13.70
C ILE A 15 16.38 2.85 14.84
N GLY A 16 16.00 4.10 15.13
CA GLY A 16 15.07 4.43 16.20
C GLY A 16 15.57 4.10 17.61
N THR A 17 14.68 4.12 18.57
CA THR A 17 14.97 3.86 19.99
C THR A 17 14.57 2.45 20.41
N MET A 18 13.30 2.10 20.28
CA MET A 18 12.75 0.78 20.64
C MET A 18 12.30 0.05 19.36
N TRP A 19 12.60 -1.23 19.28
CA TRP A 19 12.09 -2.11 18.22
C TRP A 19 10.93 -2.92 18.75
N GLU A 20 9.74 -2.66 18.21
CA GLU A 20 8.52 -3.39 18.54
C GLU A 20 8.19 -4.44 17.49
N CYS A 21 7.29 -5.35 17.84
CA CYS A 21 6.69 -6.35 16.93
C CYS A 21 7.71 -7.10 16.06
N PRO A 22 8.76 -7.72 16.64
CA PRO A 22 9.71 -8.47 15.85
C PRO A 22 9.06 -9.70 15.22
N ASP A 23 9.39 -9.95 13.95
CA ASP A 23 8.97 -11.14 13.21
C ASP A 23 10.16 -11.66 12.41
N PHE A 24 10.52 -12.95 12.59
CA PHE A 24 11.69 -13.54 11.97
C PHE A 24 11.33 -14.82 11.23
N PHE A 25 11.48 -14.81 9.91
CA PHE A 25 11.02 -15.89 9.06
C PHE A 25 11.89 -16.10 7.81
N GLN A 26 11.68 -17.23 7.14
CA GLN A 26 12.28 -17.52 5.83
C GLN A 26 11.40 -16.93 4.72
N LEU A 27 12.03 -16.26 3.73
CA LEU A 27 11.38 -15.82 2.51
C LEU A 27 12.32 -16.09 1.32
N GLY A 28 11.95 -17.00 0.45
CA GLY A 28 12.84 -17.44 -0.63
C GLY A 28 14.17 -17.94 -0.10
N SER A 29 15.28 -17.37 -0.57
CA SER A 29 16.64 -17.74 -0.18
C SER A 29 17.17 -17.01 1.04
N LYS A 30 16.44 -16.02 1.60
CA LYS A 30 16.92 -15.19 2.72
C LYS A 30 16.08 -15.39 3.98
N ARG A 31 16.69 -15.10 5.13
CA ARG A 31 15.95 -14.80 6.35
C ARG A 31 15.58 -13.33 6.38
N VAL A 32 14.39 -13.07 6.88
CA VAL A 32 13.85 -11.72 7.05
C VAL A 32 13.65 -11.46 8.53
N LEU A 33 14.10 -10.33 9.02
CA LEU A 33 13.71 -9.77 10.30
C LEU A 33 12.90 -8.51 10.05
N ILE A 34 11.63 -8.52 10.43
CA ILE A 34 10.79 -7.31 10.50
C ILE A 34 10.84 -6.77 11.91
N CYS A 35 10.83 -5.45 12.06
CA CYS A 35 10.55 -4.79 13.32
C CYS A 35 9.97 -3.39 13.09
N SER A 36 9.38 -2.83 14.14
CA SER A 36 8.75 -1.51 14.12
C SER A 36 9.49 -0.56 15.06
N PRO A 37 10.55 0.13 14.56
CA PRO A 37 11.33 1.05 15.37
C PRO A 37 10.58 2.35 15.63
N GLN A 38 10.60 2.79 16.89
CA GLN A 38 10.09 4.09 17.32
C GLN A 38 11.19 5.16 17.17
N ASP A 39 10.77 6.42 16.99
CA ASP A 39 11.63 7.61 16.91
C ASP A 39 12.73 7.49 15.82
N MET A 40 12.41 6.82 14.73
CA MET A 40 13.35 6.66 13.63
C MET A 40 13.43 7.95 12.81
N LYS A 41 14.66 8.39 12.53
CA LYS A 41 14.87 9.59 11.71
C LYS A 41 14.73 9.27 10.23
N ALA A 42 14.03 10.15 9.52
CA ALA A 42 13.92 10.07 8.07
C ALA A 42 15.29 10.08 7.38
N GLN A 43 15.42 9.28 6.34
CA GLN A 43 16.62 9.20 5.51
C GLN A 43 16.23 9.40 4.04
N LYS A 44 16.53 10.58 3.49
CA LYS A 44 16.12 10.96 2.13
C LYS A 44 14.60 10.83 1.93
N TYR A 45 14.15 9.77 1.25
CA TYR A 45 12.75 9.50 0.95
C TYR A 45 12.20 8.26 1.67
N GLU A 46 12.90 7.78 2.69
CA GLU A 46 12.52 6.62 3.50
C GLU A 46 12.36 7.00 4.97
N PHE A 47 11.62 6.20 5.70
CA PHE A 47 11.46 6.26 7.16
C PHE A 47 10.88 7.59 7.68
N HIS A 48 9.89 8.15 6.97
CA HIS A 48 9.35 9.47 7.28
C HIS A 48 8.29 9.49 8.39
N ASN A 49 7.87 8.34 8.94
CA ASN A 49 6.77 8.28 9.90
C ASN A 49 7.19 8.52 11.36
N GLY A 50 8.47 8.66 11.68
CA GLY A 50 8.94 8.65 13.08
C GLY A 50 8.83 7.25 13.69
N HIS A 51 7.62 6.68 13.76
CA HIS A 51 7.35 5.28 14.07
C HIS A 51 7.21 4.50 12.76
N ASN A 52 8.21 3.69 12.44
CA ASN A 52 8.32 3.02 11.15
C ASN A 52 8.14 1.51 11.26
N SER A 53 8.02 0.85 10.13
CA SER A 53 8.14 -0.59 10.00
C SER A 53 9.22 -0.88 8.96
N VAL A 54 10.23 -1.61 9.39
CA VAL A 54 11.41 -1.92 8.56
C VAL A 54 11.63 -3.41 8.46
N TYR A 55 12.32 -3.83 7.41
CA TYR A 55 12.83 -5.19 7.31
C TYR A 55 14.32 -5.20 7.04
N PHE A 56 14.95 -6.27 7.49
CA PHE A 56 16.33 -6.64 7.18
C PHE A 56 16.31 -7.97 6.46
N LEU A 57 17.01 -8.05 5.35
CA LEU A 57 17.39 -9.32 4.75
C LEU A 57 18.71 -9.78 5.36
N GLY A 58 18.97 -11.08 5.32
CA GLY A 58 20.24 -11.60 5.77
C GLY A 58 20.33 -13.10 5.67
N ASP A 59 21.51 -13.58 6.05
CA ASP A 59 21.84 -15.00 6.11
C ASP A 59 21.87 -15.46 7.58
N TYR A 60 21.26 -16.59 7.86
CA TYR A 60 21.16 -17.14 9.21
C TYR A 60 21.90 -18.47 9.29
N ASP A 61 22.84 -18.57 10.22
CA ASP A 61 23.51 -19.82 10.55
C ASP A 61 22.74 -20.52 11.68
N GLU A 62 22.10 -21.64 11.35
CA GLU A 62 21.29 -22.43 12.27
C GLU A 62 22.13 -23.10 13.39
N LYS A 63 23.43 -23.34 13.17
CA LYS A 63 24.30 -23.97 14.17
C LYS A 63 24.88 -22.96 15.14
N ALA A 64 25.29 -21.82 14.63
CA ALA A 64 25.85 -20.72 15.41
C ALA A 64 24.76 -19.80 15.98
N HIS A 65 23.52 -19.95 15.54
CA HIS A 65 22.40 -19.05 15.87
C HIS A 65 22.73 -17.58 15.61
N THR A 66 23.41 -17.28 14.50
CA THR A 66 23.82 -15.93 14.13
C THR A 66 23.10 -15.45 12.89
N PHE A 67 22.65 -14.19 12.90
CA PHE A 67 22.00 -13.53 11.78
C PHE A 67 22.86 -12.37 11.27
N VAL A 68 23.38 -12.51 10.06
CA VAL A 68 24.16 -11.47 9.37
C VAL A 68 23.19 -10.65 8.54
N LYS A 69 22.71 -9.55 9.14
CA LYS A 69 21.71 -8.68 8.50
C LYS A 69 22.31 -7.65 7.57
N GLU A 70 21.60 -7.36 6.50
CA GLU A 70 21.85 -6.24 5.58
C GLU A 70 21.35 -4.91 6.19
N LEU A 71 21.38 -3.83 5.40
CA LEU A 71 20.79 -2.54 5.83
C LEU A 71 19.26 -2.63 5.90
N PRO A 72 18.62 -1.79 6.72
CA PRO A 72 17.16 -1.77 6.80
C PRO A 72 16.55 -1.18 5.53
N HIS A 73 15.37 -1.68 5.17
CA HIS A 73 14.51 -1.16 4.14
C HIS A 73 13.13 -0.82 4.70
N ALA A 74 12.45 0.17 4.12
CA ALA A 74 11.07 0.47 4.46
C ALA A 74 10.14 -0.64 3.95
N LEU A 75 9.19 -1.08 4.78
CA LEU A 75 8.12 -2.00 4.35
C LEU A 75 7.00 -1.26 3.63
N ASP A 76 6.73 -0.02 4.02
CA ASP A 76 5.68 0.82 3.44
C ASP A 76 6.17 2.26 3.36
N TYR A 77 5.85 2.95 2.28
CA TYR A 77 6.27 4.32 1.99
C TYR A 77 5.16 5.35 2.25
N GLY A 78 3.98 4.88 2.66
CA GLY A 78 2.83 5.73 2.97
C GLY A 78 2.91 6.38 4.35
N MET A 79 1.78 6.93 4.79
CA MET A 79 1.69 7.69 6.03
C MET A 79 1.16 6.87 7.21
N ASP A 80 0.50 5.73 6.94
CA ASP A 80 -0.29 5.02 7.95
C ASP A 80 -0.02 3.51 7.89
N PHE A 81 1.15 3.09 8.36
CA PHE A 81 1.54 1.67 8.40
C PHE A 81 2.45 1.40 9.59
N TYR A 82 2.06 0.47 10.47
CA TYR A 82 2.84 0.11 11.66
C TYR A 82 2.58 -1.32 12.12
N ALA A 83 3.54 -1.87 12.87
CA ALA A 83 3.43 -3.14 13.59
C ALA A 83 2.98 -4.34 12.72
N PRO A 84 3.57 -4.57 11.53
CA PRO A 84 3.23 -5.71 10.70
C PRO A 84 3.59 -7.03 11.37
N GLN A 85 2.77 -8.05 11.11
CA GLN A 85 3.05 -9.43 11.48
C GLN A 85 2.75 -10.34 10.29
N THR A 86 3.47 -11.44 10.20
CA THR A 86 3.32 -12.36 9.08
C THR A 86 2.95 -13.78 9.54
N THR A 87 2.34 -14.52 8.65
CA THR A 87 2.08 -15.95 8.81
C THR A 87 2.30 -16.70 7.51
N GLU A 88 2.74 -17.94 7.60
CA GLU A 88 2.82 -18.84 6.46
C GLU A 88 1.52 -19.61 6.34
N LEU A 89 0.94 -19.60 5.14
CA LEU A 89 -0.25 -20.39 4.84
C LEU A 89 0.13 -21.83 4.49
N PRO A 90 -0.82 -22.78 4.55
CA PRO A 90 -0.57 -24.18 4.19
C PRO A 90 -0.09 -24.38 2.74
N ASP A 91 -0.34 -23.43 1.85
CA ASP A 91 0.13 -23.45 0.45
C ASP A 91 1.52 -22.84 0.25
N GLY A 92 2.20 -22.46 1.36
CA GLY A 92 3.56 -21.92 1.36
C GLY A 92 3.66 -20.41 1.13
N ARG A 93 2.54 -19.72 0.91
CA ARG A 93 2.56 -18.26 0.82
C ARG A 93 2.82 -17.62 2.19
N ARG A 94 3.62 -16.57 2.21
CA ARG A 94 3.81 -15.72 3.38
C ARG A 94 2.87 -14.52 3.29
N ILE A 95 1.98 -14.37 4.25
CA ILE A 95 0.99 -13.30 4.30
C ILE A 95 1.33 -12.33 5.42
N MET A 96 1.28 -11.04 5.13
CA MET A 96 1.47 -9.96 6.09
C MET A 96 0.17 -9.17 6.27
N ILE A 97 -0.09 -8.75 7.51
CA ILE A 97 -1.10 -7.77 7.86
C ILE A 97 -0.47 -6.75 8.83
N ALA A 98 -0.86 -5.48 8.73
CA ALA A 98 -0.33 -4.42 9.57
C ALA A 98 -1.44 -3.53 10.12
N TRP A 99 -1.13 -2.80 11.17
CA TRP A 99 -1.98 -1.74 11.67
C TRP A 99 -1.88 -0.52 10.74
N MET A 100 -3.02 -0.12 10.20
CA MET A 100 -3.12 1.07 9.34
C MET A 100 -3.29 2.30 10.20
N LYS A 101 -2.21 2.68 10.83
CA LYS A 101 -2.01 3.84 11.70
C LYS A 101 -0.53 3.91 12.07
N SER A 102 -0.07 5.02 12.57
CA SER A 102 1.11 5.10 13.44
C SER A 102 0.69 5.74 14.76
N TRP A 103 1.54 5.70 15.78
CA TRP A 103 1.21 6.31 17.08
C TRP A 103 0.88 7.81 16.97
N ASP A 104 1.52 8.49 16.02
CA ASP A 104 1.43 9.95 15.85
C ASP A 104 0.24 10.39 15.01
N ALA A 105 -0.40 9.48 14.29
CA ALA A 105 -1.48 9.80 13.38
C ALA A 105 -2.84 9.27 13.86
N CYS A 106 -3.80 10.16 14.02
CA CYS A 106 -5.20 9.81 14.24
C CYS A 106 -6.02 10.42 13.11
N VAL A 107 -6.23 9.65 12.05
CA VAL A 107 -6.89 10.09 10.81
C VAL A 107 -8.37 9.70 10.79
N ILE A 108 -8.94 9.26 11.90
CA ILE A 108 -10.34 8.83 11.97
C ILE A 108 -11.22 9.99 12.44
N PRO A 109 -12.37 10.24 11.79
CA PRO A 109 -13.33 11.25 12.21
C PRO A 109 -13.78 11.05 13.66
N ASN A 110 -13.92 12.15 14.42
CA ASN A 110 -14.38 12.10 15.80
C ASN A 110 -15.80 11.50 15.99
N SER A 111 -16.56 11.42 14.90
CA SER A 111 -17.90 10.81 14.89
C SER A 111 -17.89 9.29 14.94
N GLN A 112 -16.74 8.64 14.78
CA GLN A 112 -16.64 7.18 14.84
C GLN A 112 -16.37 6.69 16.25
N VAL A 113 -17.01 5.58 16.60
CA VAL A 113 -16.92 4.93 17.92
C VAL A 113 -15.73 3.96 18.02
N TRP A 114 -14.97 3.78 16.94
CA TRP A 114 -13.79 2.90 16.87
C TRP A 114 -12.61 3.64 16.27
N GLN A 115 -11.41 3.16 16.55
CA GLN A 115 -10.15 3.69 16.01
C GLN A 115 -9.24 2.57 15.51
N GLY A 116 -8.47 2.89 14.48
CA GLY A 116 -7.52 1.99 13.86
C GLY A 116 -8.19 1.10 12.82
N MET A 117 -7.41 0.71 11.85
CA MET A 117 -7.77 -0.20 10.77
C MET A 117 -6.61 -1.18 10.57
N MET A 118 -6.90 -2.29 9.91
CA MET A 118 -5.84 -3.17 9.41
C MET A 118 -5.69 -2.95 7.91
N THR A 119 -4.48 -3.15 7.41
CA THR A 119 -4.23 -3.21 5.98
C THR A 119 -4.96 -4.41 5.37
N LEU A 120 -5.14 -4.40 4.07
CA LEU A 120 -5.44 -5.63 3.35
C LEU A 120 -4.32 -6.65 3.62
N PRO A 121 -4.62 -7.95 3.78
CA PRO A 121 -3.58 -8.95 3.79
C PRO A 121 -2.77 -8.91 2.49
N ARG A 122 -1.44 -8.98 2.60
CA ARG A 122 -0.50 -8.88 1.49
C ARG A 122 0.33 -10.15 1.36
N GLU A 123 0.45 -10.69 0.16
CA GLU A 123 1.42 -11.75 -0.15
C GLU A 123 2.82 -11.14 -0.27
N LEU A 124 3.79 -11.78 0.36
CA LEU A 124 5.19 -11.38 0.32
C LEU A 124 6.00 -12.30 -0.58
N GLU A 125 6.83 -11.71 -1.42
CA GLU A 125 7.78 -12.43 -2.26
C GLU A 125 9.17 -11.77 -2.17
N LEU A 126 10.22 -12.59 -2.15
CA LEU A 126 11.59 -12.10 -2.29
C LEU A 126 11.95 -12.07 -3.78
N LYS A 127 12.11 -10.87 -4.31
CA LYS A 127 12.49 -10.66 -5.71
C LYS A 127 13.51 -9.51 -5.80
N ASP A 128 14.54 -9.69 -6.61
CA ASP A 128 15.60 -8.70 -6.86
C ASP A 128 16.24 -8.12 -5.57
N GLY A 129 16.38 -8.97 -4.54
CA GLY A 129 16.94 -8.58 -3.25
C GLY A 129 16.06 -7.66 -2.41
N LYS A 130 14.74 -7.63 -2.67
CA LYS A 130 13.73 -6.84 -1.94
C LYS A 130 12.51 -7.68 -1.63
N ILE A 131 11.73 -7.25 -0.64
CA ILE A 131 10.38 -7.77 -0.42
C ILE A 131 9.40 -7.04 -1.35
N TRP A 132 8.80 -7.80 -2.26
CA TRP A 132 7.67 -7.36 -3.05
C TRP A 132 6.38 -7.73 -2.33
N GLN A 133 5.35 -6.89 -2.47
CA GLN A 133 4.09 -7.05 -1.76
C GLN A 133 2.93 -6.89 -2.74
N THR A 134 2.03 -7.87 -2.77
CA THR A 134 0.80 -7.78 -3.56
C THR A 134 -0.43 -8.00 -2.68
N PRO A 135 -1.59 -7.45 -3.02
CA PRO A 135 -2.83 -7.86 -2.37
C PRO A 135 -2.98 -9.37 -2.45
N VAL A 136 -3.50 -10.01 -1.39
CA VAL A 136 -3.80 -11.46 -1.45
C VAL A 136 -4.71 -11.74 -2.64
N ARG A 137 -4.37 -12.78 -3.41
CA ARG A 137 -5.11 -13.18 -4.62
C ARG A 137 -6.58 -13.47 -4.37
N GLU A 138 -6.97 -13.78 -3.15
CA GLU A 138 -8.36 -14.00 -2.75
C GLU A 138 -9.26 -12.78 -2.96
N ILE A 139 -8.70 -11.56 -3.07
CA ILE A 139 -9.48 -10.35 -3.35
C ILE A 139 -10.22 -10.44 -4.68
N GLU A 140 -9.65 -11.14 -5.67
CA GLU A 140 -10.26 -11.33 -6.99
C GLU A 140 -11.62 -12.03 -6.91
N LYS A 141 -11.85 -12.88 -5.88
CA LYS A 141 -13.14 -13.53 -5.64
C LYS A 141 -14.25 -12.56 -5.19
N TYR A 142 -13.88 -11.33 -4.88
CA TYR A 142 -14.80 -10.26 -4.48
C TYR A 142 -15.00 -9.23 -5.59
N HIS A 143 -14.36 -9.39 -6.75
CA HIS A 143 -14.51 -8.49 -7.88
C HIS A 143 -15.90 -8.60 -8.52
N LYS A 144 -16.50 -7.44 -8.82
CA LYS A 144 -17.74 -7.29 -9.58
C LYS A 144 -17.65 -6.05 -10.49
N ASN A 145 -18.57 -5.93 -11.42
CA ASN A 145 -18.72 -4.76 -12.30
C ASN A 145 -17.39 -4.32 -12.95
N PRO A 146 -16.73 -5.18 -13.75
CA PRO A 146 -15.50 -4.81 -14.42
C PRO A 146 -15.71 -3.61 -15.36
N CYS A 147 -14.79 -2.65 -15.31
CA CYS A 147 -14.72 -1.56 -16.25
C CYS A 147 -13.28 -1.45 -16.76
N ARG A 148 -13.10 -1.45 -18.09
CA ARG A 148 -11.77 -1.44 -18.70
C ARG A 148 -11.70 -0.41 -19.81
N TYR A 149 -10.55 0.25 -19.87
CA TYR A 149 -10.15 1.10 -20.97
C TYR A 149 -8.76 0.66 -21.45
N ASP A 150 -8.67 0.32 -22.72
CA ASP A 150 -7.41 0.06 -23.39
C ASP A 150 -7.04 1.32 -24.19
N HIS A 151 -5.79 1.80 -24.04
CA HIS A 151 -5.27 2.97 -24.75
C HIS A 151 -6.13 4.24 -24.59
N ALA A 152 -6.56 4.52 -23.34
CA ALA A 152 -7.34 5.72 -23.05
C ALA A 152 -6.48 6.98 -23.12
N GLU A 153 -6.95 7.97 -23.89
CA GLU A 153 -6.28 9.28 -23.98
C GLU A 153 -6.52 10.12 -22.74
N ILE A 154 -5.45 10.58 -22.10
CA ILE A 154 -5.46 11.55 -21.01
C ILE A 154 -4.73 12.81 -21.47
N ASN A 155 -5.42 13.95 -21.38
CA ASN A 155 -4.88 15.25 -21.75
C ASN A 155 -5.48 16.32 -20.83
N GLN A 156 -4.64 16.97 -20.02
CA GLN A 156 -5.09 17.82 -18.91
C GLN A 156 -6.00 17.00 -17.96
N GLU A 157 -6.93 17.64 -17.27
CA GLU A 157 -7.87 16.95 -16.40
C GLU A 157 -8.92 16.16 -17.19
N THR A 158 -9.00 14.86 -16.94
CA THR A 158 -9.83 13.91 -17.67
C THR A 158 -10.51 12.96 -16.70
N THR A 159 -11.79 12.63 -16.95
CA THR A 159 -12.51 11.55 -16.28
C THR A 159 -12.88 10.46 -17.26
N LEU A 160 -12.93 9.21 -16.82
CA LEU A 160 -13.33 8.06 -17.63
C LEU A 160 -14.65 7.51 -17.06
N CYS A 161 -15.66 7.37 -17.93
CA CYS A 161 -16.99 6.92 -17.54
C CYS A 161 -16.92 5.52 -16.85
N GLY A 162 -17.53 5.37 -15.67
CA GLY A 162 -17.51 4.13 -14.90
C GLY A 162 -16.21 3.87 -14.11
N ILE A 163 -15.20 4.74 -14.21
CA ILE A 163 -14.02 4.72 -13.35
C ILE A 163 -14.27 5.67 -12.18
N GLU A 164 -14.99 5.15 -11.20
CA GLU A 164 -15.38 5.84 -9.97
C GLU A 164 -15.64 4.81 -8.86
N GLY A 165 -15.77 5.22 -7.62
CA GLY A 165 -16.14 4.35 -6.50
C GLY A 165 -15.26 4.52 -5.26
N ARG A 166 -15.66 3.85 -4.16
CA ARG A 166 -14.99 3.95 -2.85
C ARG A 166 -14.54 2.60 -2.30
N THR A 167 -15.01 1.49 -2.87
CA THR A 167 -14.58 0.15 -2.52
C THR A 167 -14.25 -0.56 -3.82
N ILE A 168 -13.03 -0.33 -4.29
CA ILE A 168 -12.60 -0.72 -5.64
C ILE A 168 -11.15 -1.24 -5.67
N ASP A 169 -10.89 -2.06 -6.66
CA ASP A 169 -9.55 -2.45 -7.13
C ASP A 169 -9.34 -1.79 -8.49
N LEU A 170 -8.41 -0.85 -8.55
CA LEU A 170 -8.13 -0.04 -9.72
C LEU A 170 -6.68 -0.21 -10.14
N THR A 171 -6.46 -0.70 -11.34
CA THR A 171 -5.12 -0.80 -11.95
C THR A 171 -4.99 0.20 -13.09
N VAL A 172 -3.89 0.94 -13.09
CA VAL A 172 -3.50 1.88 -14.14
C VAL A 172 -2.11 1.53 -14.65
N LEU A 173 -1.99 1.35 -15.96
CA LEU A 173 -0.73 1.15 -16.66
C LEU A 173 -0.42 2.39 -17.49
N LEU A 174 0.73 3.00 -17.25
CA LEU A 174 1.24 4.10 -18.06
C LEU A 174 1.91 3.55 -19.32
N GLU A 175 1.54 4.05 -20.47
CA GLU A 175 2.24 3.74 -21.73
C GLU A 175 3.53 4.58 -21.86
N GLU A 176 4.38 4.24 -22.83
CA GLU A 176 5.65 4.93 -23.04
C GLU A 176 5.46 6.26 -23.78
N ASP A 177 4.76 7.19 -23.15
CA ASP A 177 4.50 8.52 -23.68
C ASP A 177 5.43 9.59 -23.05
N GLU A 178 5.55 10.71 -23.72
CA GLU A 178 6.32 11.88 -23.28
C GLU A 178 5.46 12.79 -22.38
N PHE A 179 5.77 12.85 -21.08
CA PHE A 179 5.15 13.76 -20.12
C PHE A 179 6.12 14.11 -18.99
N GLN A 180 5.85 15.17 -18.26
CA GLN A 180 6.57 15.53 -17.05
C GLN A 180 5.81 15.14 -15.79
N THR A 181 4.49 15.31 -15.81
CA THR A 181 3.63 15.07 -14.66
C THR A 181 2.41 14.26 -15.05
N PHE A 182 2.18 13.17 -14.33
CA PHE A 182 0.92 12.43 -14.33
C PHE A 182 0.35 12.41 -12.94
N SER A 183 -0.93 12.70 -12.79
CA SER A 183 -1.60 12.74 -11.49
C SER A 183 -2.94 12.01 -11.53
N MET A 184 -3.30 11.44 -10.39
CA MET A 184 -4.63 10.90 -10.14
C MET A 184 -5.18 11.49 -8.85
N LYS A 185 -6.47 11.85 -8.85
CA LYS A 185 -7.24 12.20 -7.66
C LYS A 185 -8.25 11.10 -7.42
N LEU A 186 -8.28 10.59 -6.20
CA LEU A 186 -9.18 9.52 -5.78
C LEU A 186 -10.01 9.98 -4.58
N ALA A 187 -11.14 9.30 -4.37
CA ALA A 187 -12.10 9.67 -3.34
C ALA A 187 -12.44 11.18 -3.43
N ALA A 188 -12.72 11.62 -4.65
CA ALA A 188 -12.85 13.03 -4.98
C ALA A 188 -14.31 13.47 -5.17
N ASN A 189 -14.52 14.76 -4.94
CA ASN A 189 -15.68 15.56 -5.34
C ASN A 189 -15.26 17.03 -5.33
N LYS A 190 -16.22 17.98 -5.27
CA LYS A 190 -15.91 19.43 -5.27
C LYS A 190 -15.14 19.92 -4.04
N GLU A 191 -15.15 19.19 -2.93
CA GLU A 191 -14.59 19.61 -1.63
C GLU A 191 -13.42 18.72 -1.17
N TYR A 192 -13.40 17.49 -1.60
CA TYR A 192 -12.48 16.47 -1.11
C TYR A 192 -11.69 15.83 -2.24
N GLU A 193 -10.44 15.47 -1.95
CA GLU A 193 -9.60 14.66 -2.82
C GLU A 193 -8.38 14.10 -2.07
N THR A 194 -7.84 13.01 -2.57
CA THR A 194 -6.48 12.53 -2.26
C THR A 194 -5.75 12.35 -3.58
N SER A 195 -4.64 13.05 -3.76
CA SER A 195 -3.90 13.05 -5.03
C SER A 195 -2.62 12.21 -4.96
N PHE A 196 -2.29 11.61 -6.09
CA PHE A 196 -1.08 10.84 -6.34
C PHE A 196 -0.43 11.39 -7.60
N THR A 197 0.69 12.12 -7.45
CA THR A 197 1.33 12.84 -8.56
C THR A 197 2.72 12.29 -8.82
N TYR A 198 2.92 11.74 -10.02
CA TYR A 198 4.21 11.26 -10.48
C TYR A 198 4.95 12.33 -11.28
N HIS A 199 6.13 12.70 -10.81
CA HIS A 199 7.08 13.60 -11.45
C HIS A 199 8.15 12.78 -12.18
N LYS A 200 8.00 12.64 -13.50
CA LYS A 200 8.81 11.71 -14.31
C LYS A 200 10.31 12.05 -14.29
N ALA A 201 10.64 13.32 -14.48
CA ALA A 201 12.04 13.77 -14.49
C ALA A 201 12.78 13.49 -13.17
N GLU A 202 12.06 13.58 -12.05
CA GLU A 202 12.58 13.32 -10.71
C GLU A 202 12.45 11.85 -10.30
N ASN A 203 11.72 11.06 -11.09
CA ASN A 203 11.30 9.69 -10.76
C ASN A 203 10.71 9.59 -9.35
N MET A 204 9.78 10.50 -9.03
CA MET A 204 9.23 10.68 -7.69
C MET A 204 7.71 10.68 -7.70
N LEU A 205 7.11 9.98 -6.75
CA LEU A 205 5.68 10.05 -6.48
C LEU A 205 5.43 10.93 -5.23
N GLU A 206 4.50 11.86 -5.36
CA GLU A 206 3.95 12.64 -4.26
C GLU A 206 2.52 12.17 -3.97
N ILE A 207 2.22 11.92 -2.70
CA ILE A 207 0.90 11.61 -2.18
C ILE A 207 0.46 12.81 -1.34
N ASP A 208 -0.65 13.43 -1.69
CA ASP A 208 -1.23 14.54 -0.94
C ASP A 208 -2.68 14.22 -0.55
N ARG A 209 -2.92 14.16 0.76
CA ARG A 209 -4.24 13.98 1.37
C ARG A 209 -4.73 15.21 2.14
N THR A 210 -4.22 16.38 1.82
CA THR A 210 -4.59 17.63 2.50
C THR A 210 -6.11 17.84 2.52
N TYR A 211 -6.78 17.45 1.45
CA TYR A 211 -8.23 17.57 1.31
C TYR A 211 -8.99 16.24 1.49
N CYS A 212 -8.43 15.28 2.21
CA CYS A 212 -9.08 13.98 2.45
C CYS A 212 -10.08 13.98 3.62
N GLY A 213 -10.49 15.14 4.11
CA GLY A 213 -11.42 15.26 5.25
C GLY A 213 -10.75 15.21 6.63
N VAL A 214 -9.42 15.19 6.69
CA VAL A 214 -8.67 15.30 7.96
C VAL A 214 -8.72 16.73 8.46
N THR A 215 -9.10 16.90 9.74
CA THR A 215 -9.22 18.23 10.38
C THR A 215 -8.17 18.48 11.47
N LYS A 216 -7.26 17.53 11.69
CA LYS A 216 -6.23 17.60 12.72
C LYS A 216 -4.86 17.85 12.10
N ASP A 217 -3.93 18.30 12.93
CA ASP A 217 -2.52 18.47 12.57
C ASP A 217 -1.85 17.09 12.41
N VAL A 218 -1.87 16.59 11.21
CA VAL A 218 -1.26 15.31 10.82
C VAL A 218 -0.50 15.51 9.50
N VAL A 219 0.44 14.61 9.23
CA VAL A 219 1.17 14.60 7.95
C VAL A 219 0.19 14.35 6.81
N CYS A 220 0.09 15.30 5.88
CA CYS A 220 -0.79 15.19 4.72
C CYS A 220 -0.04 14.95 3.41
N VAL A 221 1.24 15.29 3.32
CA VAL A 221 2.04 15.14 2.10
C VAL A 221 3.19 14.17 2.33
N ARG A 222 3.34 13.21 1.41
CA ARG A 222 4.44 12.25 1.38
C ARG A 222 5.06 12.19 0.00
N LYS A 223 6.40 12.18 -0.03
CA LYS A 223 7.16 11.97 -1.26
C LYS A 223 7.98 10.69 -1.15
N LEU A 224 7.96 9.89 -2.18
CA LEU A 224 8.78 8.69 -2.29
C LEU A 224 9.46 8.62 -3.65
N LYS A 225 10.69 8.13 -3.66
CA LYS A 225 11.45 7.86 -4.88
C LYS A 225 11.01 6.53 -5.45
N ILE A 226 10.68 6.48 -6.74
CA ILE A 226 10.41 5.21 -7.42
C ILE A 226 11.71 4.43 -7.53
N SER A 227 11.71 3.19 -7.01
CA SER A 227 12.90 2.32 -6.98
C SER A 227 13.30 1.83 -8.36
N ASN A 228 12.31 1.59 -9.23
CA ASN A 228 12.54 1.10 -10.57
C ASN A 228 13.28 2.15 -11.41
N PRO A 229 14.45 1.83 -11.99
CA PRO A 229 15.21 2.77 -12.81
C PRO A 229 14.50 3.18 -14.10
N GLU A 230 13.58 2.35 -14.60
CA GLU A 230 12.73 2.66 -15.76
C GLU A 230 11.52 3.55 -15.41
N GLY A 231 11.37 3.89 -14.13
CA GLY A 231 10.31 4.73 -13.61
C GLY A 231 9.04 4.00 -13.23
N LEU A 232 7.99 4.77 -13.05
CA LEU A 232 6.67 4.27 -12.72
C LEU A 232 5.96 3.79 -14.00
N LYS A 233 5.58 2.52 -14.03
CA LYS A 233 4.85 1.88 -15.13
C LYS A 233 3.44 1.48 -14.73
N LYS A 234 3.25 1.05 -13.47
CA LYS A 234 1.98 0.51 -12.99
C LYS A 234 1.65 1.01 -11.60
N MET A 235 0.40 1.36 -11.42
CA MET A 235 -0.22 1.68 -10.14
C MET A 235 -1.44 0.79 -9.94
N ARG A 236 -1.50 0.04 -8.83
CA ARG A 236 -2.72 -0.65 -8.41
C ARG A 236 -3.17 -0.08 -7.09
N PHE A 237 -4.37 0.43 -7.07
CA PHE A 237 -5.00 1.02 -5.89
C PHE A 237 -6.08 0.09 -5.36
N ILE A 238 -6.02 -0.22 -4.09
CA ILE A 238 -7.14 -0.79 -3.36
C ILE A 238 -7.72 0.32 -2.50
N LEU A 239 -8.91 0.78 -2.86
CA LEU A 239 -9.68 1.71 -2.05
C LEU A 239 -10.66 0.93 -1.18
N ASP A 240 -10.68 1.27 0.08
CA ASP A 240 -11.77 0.95 0.99
C ASP A 240 -12.32 2.26 1.57
N ARG A 241 -13.36 2.19 2.34
CA ARG A 241 -14.11 3.35 2.84
C ARG A 241 -13.24 4.47 3.41
N GLN A 242 -12.14 4.12 4.07
CA GLN A 242 -11.27 5.07 4.78
C GLN A 242 -9.78 4.84 4.51
N SER A 243 -9.45 4.14 3.44
CA SER A 243 -8.06 3.86 3.11
C SER A 243 -7.81 3.76 1.61
N ILE A 244 -6.58 4.04 1.25
CA ILE A 244 -6.02 3.82 -0.08
C ILE A 244 -4.70 3.08 0.11
N GLU A 245 -4.61 1.87 -0.39
CA GLU A 245 -3.37 1.11 -0.48
C GLU A 245 -2.90 1.10 -1.93
N LEU A 246 -1.73 1.68 -2.18
CA LEU A 246 -1.13 1.80 -3.50
C LEU A 246 0.04 0.85 -3.65
N PHE A 247 -0.03 -0.03 -4.64
CA PHE A 247 1.02 -0.96 -5.04
C PHE A 247 1.64 -0.48 -6.36
N LEU A 248 2.93 -0.19 -6.33
CA LEU A 248 3.69 0.37 -7.44
C LEU A 248 4.48 -0.73 -8.14
N ASN A 249 4.48 -0.73 -9.49
CA ASN A 249 5.26 -1.64 -10.32
C ASN A 249 5.15 -3.10 -9.85
N ASP A 250 3.91 -3.62 -9.76
CA ASP A 250 3.58 -4.97 -9.28
C ASP A 250 3.96 -5.26 -7.81
N GLY A 251 4.08 -4.22 -6.99
CA GLY A 251 4.33 -4.35 -5.56
C GLY A 251 5.79 -4.22 -5.14
N GLU A 252 6.66 -3.71 -6.02
CA GLU A 252 8.04 -3.37 -5.66
C GLU A 252 8.11 -2.34 -4.53
N GLN A 253 7.14 -1.42 -4.49
CA GLN A 253 6.94 -0.47 -3.40
C GLN A 253 5.44 -0.36 -3.10
N VAL A 254 5.12 -0.13 -1.83
CA VAL A 254 3.73 0.03 -1.39
C VAL A 254 3.60 1.28 -0.52
N ALA A 255 2.48 1.97 -0.65
CA ALA A 255 2.18 3.15 0.15
C ALA A 255 0.75 3.09 0.70
N THR A 256 0.62 3.12 2.02
CA THR A 256 -0.64 3.05 2.74
C THR A 256 -1.06 4.42 3.24
N THR A 257 -2.29 4.82 2.95
CA THR A 257 -2.84 6.13 3.29
C THR A 257 -4.26 5.98 3.85
N ALA A 258 -4.47 6.39 5.09
CA ALA A 258 -5.80 6.53 5.66
C ALA A 258 -6.42 7.87 5.22
N ILE A 259 -7.73 7.86 4.97
CA ILE A 259 -8.51 9.03 4.56
C ILE A 259 -9.80 9.13 5.38
N CYS A 260 -10.35 10.34 5.49
CA CYS A 260 -11.62 10.61 6.19
C CYS A 260 -12.69 11.17 5.24
N THR A 261 -12.50 11.01 3.96
CA THR A 261 -13.38 11.54 2.92
C THR A 261 -14.78 10.92 3.03
N PRO A 262 -15.86 11.71 2.94
CA PRO A 262 -17.23 11.18 2.86
C PRO A 262 -17.42 10.18 1.72
N LEU A 263 -18.27 9.18 1.90
CA LEU A 263 -18.43 8.09 0.94
C LEU A 263 -19.07 8.54 -0.40
N GLU A 264 -19.69 9.70 -0.41
CA GLU A 264 -20.24 10.35 -1.60
C GLU A 264 -19.19 10.92 -2.55
N ALA A 265 -17.97 11.14 -2.05
CA ALA A 265 -16.83 11.56 -2.87
C ALA A 265 -16.25 10.32 -3.58
N GLN A 266 -16.79 9.99 -4.74
CA GLN A 266 -16.51 8.76 -5.50
C GLN A 266 -15.76 9.02 -6.80
N GLU A 267 -15.57 10.29 -7.18
CA GLU A 267 -14.94 10.65 -8.43
C GLU A 267 -13.46 10.26 -8.45
N ILE A 268 -13.01 9.90 -9.65
CA ILE A 268 -11.60 9.65 -9.97
C ILE A 268 -11.24 10.51 -11.17
N HIS A 269 -10.23 11.36 -10.98
CA HIS A 269 -9.74 12.23 -12.03
C HIS A 269 -8.32 11.84 -12.40
N PHE A 270 -8.01 11.91 -13.68
CA PHE A 270 -6.68 11.75 -14.25
C PHE A 270 -6.20 13.10 -14.76
N TYR A 271 -4.91 13.36 -14.65
CA TYR A 271 -4.29 14.55 -15.20
C TYR A 271 -2.94 14.20 -15.83
N SER A 272 -2.66 14.80 -16.96
CA SER A 272 -1.32 14.83 -17.51
C SER A 272 -1.03 16.19 -18.15
N ASP A 273 0.20 16.70 -17.98
CA ASP A 273 0.65 17.96 -18.60
C ASP A 273 0.78 17.85 -20.12
N LYS A 274 0.79 16.66 -20.66
CA LYS A 274 0.76 16.37 -22.10
C LYS A 274 -0.22 15.24 -22.40
N LYS A 275 -0.59 15.12 -23.65
CA LYS A 275 -1.37 13.99 -24.14
C LYS A 275 -0.58 12.70 -23.96
N ILE A 276 -1.18 11.75 -23.24
CA ILE A 276 -0.63 10.41 -23.02
C ILE A 276 -1.73 9.36 -23.17
N HIS A 277 -1.33 8.10 -23.19
CA HIS A 277 -2.23 6.96 -23.17
C HIS A 277 -1.99 6.09 -21.96
N ILE A 278 -3.08 5.56 -21.43
CA ILE A 278 -3.06 4.66 -20.27
C ILE A 278 -4.00 3.48 -20.51
N ASN A 279 -3.70 2.36 -19.88
CA ASN A 279 -4.67 1.28 -19.75
C ASN A 279 -5.22 1.29 -18.32
N VAL A 280 -6.52 1.18 -18.17
CA VAL A 280 -7.21 1.22 -16.88
C VAL A 280 -8.10 0.00 -16.75
N GLU A 281 -8.00 -0.67 -15.61
CA GLU A 281 -8.89 -1.76 -15.23
C GLU A 281 -9.40 -1.51 -13.80
N LYS A 282 -10.71 -1.55 -13.63
CA LYS A 282 -11.36 -1.31 -12.36
C LYS A 282 -12.41 -2.38 -12.08
N TYR A 283 -12.44 -2.83 -10.83
CA TYR A 283 -13.48 -3.68 -10.28
C TYR A 283 -14.06 -3.03 -9.03
N ASP A 284 -15.36 -3.17 -8.81
CA ASP A 284 -15.94 -2.97 -7.48
C ASP A 284 -15.61 -4.19 -6.63
N ILE A 285 -15.37 -3.97 -5.33
CA ILE A 285 -15.13 -5.05 -4.36
C ILE A 285 -16.41 -5.27 -3.55
N MET A 286 -16.96 -6.48 -3.60
CA MET A 286 -18.10 -6.88 -2.80
C MET A 286 -17.73 -6.95 -1.32
N SER A 287 -18.64 -6.54 -0.44
CA SER A 287 -18.54 -6.89 0.97
C SER A 287 -18.73 -8.40 1.20
N ALA A 288 -18.28 -8.90 2.34
CA ALA A 288 -18.47 -10.32 2.69
C ALA A 288 -19.97 -10.69 2.79
N SER A 289 -20.83 -9.76 3.24
CA SER A 289 -22.28 -9.96 3.29
C SER A 289 -22.91 -10.05 1.90
N GLU A 290 -22.53 -9.18 0.97
CA GLU A 290 -22.99 -9.23 -0.43
C GLU A 290 -22.55 -10.53 -1.11
N LYS A 291 -21.32 -10.97 -0.90
CA LYS A 291 -20.82 -12.23 -1.46
C LYS A 291 -21.61 -13.44 -0.95
N ASN A 292 -21.89 -13.51 0.34
CA ASN A 292 -22.67 -14.60 0.90
C ASN A 292 -24.09 -14.63 0.33
N ALA A 293 -24.73 -13.49 0.17
CA ALA A 293 -26.05 -13.38 -0.47
C ALA A 293 -26.01 -13.87 -1.93
N PHE A 294 -24.99 -13.46 -2.69
CA PHE A 294 -24.79 -13.90 -4.06
C PHE A 294 -24.56 -15.42 -4.19
N MET A 295 -23.79 -16.02 -3.29
CA MET A 295 -23.53 -17.47 -3.27
C MET A 295 -24.79 -18.28 -2.91
N HIS A 296 -25.68 -17.74 -2.06
CA HIS A 296 -26.96 -18.39 -1.74
C HIS A 296 -27.93 -18.34 -2.92
N SER A 297 -28.07 -17.18 -3.59
CA SER A 297 -28.95 -17.06 -4.76
C SER A 297 -28.49 -17.94 -5.93
N ALA A 298 -27.19 -18.05 -6.17
CA ALA A 298 -26.65 -18.93 -7.21
C ALA A 298 -26.84 -20.42 -6.94
N ASN A 299 -26.93 -20.84 -5.67
CA ASN A 299 -27.23 -22.23 -5.31
C ASN A 299 -28.74 -22.55 -5.42
N ASP A 300 -29.62 -21.58 -5.25
CA ASP A 300 -31.07 -21.76 -5.39
C ASP A 300 -31.49 -21.91 -6.87
N GLU A 301 -30.76 -21.27 -7.82
CA GLU A 301 -31.00 -21.45 -9.26
C GLU A 301 -30.53 -22.80 -9.85
N ILE A 302 -29.73 -23.57 -9.11
CA ILE A 302 -29.26 -24.91 -9.55
C ILE A 302 -30.22 -26.04 -9.10
N ILE A 303 -31.21 -25.71 -8.28
CA ILE A 303 -32.15 -26.71 -7.69
C ILE A 303 -33.54 -26.66 -8.39
N GLU A 304 -33.77 -25.75 -9.33
CA GLU A 304 -34.93 -25.78 -10.23
C GLU A 304 -34.53 -26.41 -11.60
#